data_fded659b963cfdd66acc08192a482a65
#
_entry.id   fded659b963cfdd66acc08192a482a65
#
_cell.length_a   1.000
_cell.length_b   1.000
_cell.length_c   1.000
_cell.angle_alpha   90.00
_cell.angle_beta   90.00
_cell.angle_gamma   90.00
#
_symmetry.space_group_name_H-M   'P 1'
#
loop_
_entity.id
_entity.type
_entity.pdbx_description
1 polymer ?
#
loop_
_entity_poly.entity_id
_entity_poly.type
_entity_poly.pdbx_seq_one_letter_code
_entity_poly.pdbx_strand_id
1 'polypeptide(L)'
;MLVVTITYVLSRTQFSASDSLFIAFAILLGQFVVGWSNDLIDFPRDRAAKRLGKPLVAATITQSTLKISIGIVLLSALIISLFSPLGVSGTAIHFLGLLSATAYNLKLKSTLLSVVPYIVSFGALPWAIYVAAGTKPPTWIVLGFVLFASAFHFLNVLKDLDSDVDQDVMGLPQVLGRQKSILIALLLAGLGILDVVLANIRV
;
A
#
# COMPACT_ATOMS: atom_id res chain seq x y z
N MET A 1 2.71 -8.98 -4.04
CA MET A 1 1.85 -10.19 -3.89
C MET A 1 1.04 -10.20 -2.60
N LEU A 2 1.61 -9.87 -1.42
CA LEU A 2 0.89 -9.90 -0.13
C LEU A 2 -0.46 -9.15 -0.16
N VAL A 3 -0.49 -7.89 -0.62
CA VAL A 3 -1.73 -7.07 -0.68
C VAL A 3 -2.81 -7.76 -1.52
N VAL A 4 -2.43 -8.32 -2.67
CA VAL A 4 -3.37 -9.03 -3.58
C VAL A 4 -3.95 -10.28 -2.92
N THR A 5 -3.11 -11.07 -2.25
CA THR A 5 -3.55 -12.26 -1.50
C THR A 5 -4.52 -11.89 -0.38
N ILE A 6 -4.17 -10.88 0.42
CA ILE A 6 -5.03 -10.38 1.50
C ILE A 6 -6.36 -9.86 0.93
N THR A 7 -6.32 -9.13 -0.18
CA THR A 7 -7.53 -8.65 -0.87
C THR A 7 -8.43 -9.81 -1.27
N TYR A 8 -7.86 -10.85 -1.91
CA TYR A 8 -8.61 -12.03 -2.29
C TYR A 8 -9.28 -12.69 -1.07
N VAL A 9 -8.52 -12.97 -0.02
CA VAL A 9 -9.05 -13.61 1.20
C VAL A 9 -10.14 -12.75 1.85
N LEU A 10 -9.93 -11.44 1.96
CA LEU A 10 -10.92 -10.54 2.56
C LEU A 10 -12.19 -10.45 1.70
N SER A 11 -12.06 -10.34 0.38
CA SER A 11 -13.23 -10.26 -0.50
C SER A 11 -14.05 -11.55 -0.52
N ARG A 12 -13.43 -12.72 -0.23
CA ARG A 12 -14.16 -13.99 -0.06
C ARG A 12 -15.19 -13.98 1.07
N THR A 13 -15.09 -13.04 2.00
CA THR A 13 -16.12 -12.87 3.06
C THR A 13 -17.41 -12.24 2.54
N GLN A 14 -17.37 -11.59 1.37
CA GLN A 14 -18.49 -10.82 0.80
C GLN A 14 -18.90 -11.31 -0.60
N PHE A 15 -18.00 -11.93 -1.35
CA PHE A 15 -18.15 -12.22 -2.77
C PHE A 15 -17.83 -13.67 -3.12
N SER A 16 -18.25 -14.13 -4.30
CA SER A 16 -17.86 -15.42 -4.88
C SER A 16 -16.34 -15.50 -5.12
N ALA A 17 -15.83 -16.70 -5.42
CA ALA A 17 -14.41 -16.89 -5.73
C ALA A 17 -13.99 -16.14 -7.01
N SER A 18 -14.81 -16.17 -8.05
CA SER A 18 -14.57 -15.46 -9.32
C SER A 18 -14.57 -13.95 -9.13
N ASP A 19 -15.55 -13.42 -8.38
CA ASP A 19 -15.64 -12.01 -8.09
C ASP A 19 -14.45 -11.53 -7.26
N SER A 20 -14.03 -12.33 -6.29
CA SER A 20 -12.86 -12.03 -5.44
C SER A 20 -11.56 -12.03 -6.25
N LEU A 21 -11.42 -12.93 -7.24
CA LEU A 21 -10.28 -12.90 -8.16
C LEU A 21 -10.29 -11.64 -9.02
N PHE A 22 -11.47 -11.21 -9.48
CA PHE A 22 -11.61 -10.00 -10.28
C PHE A 22 -11.26 -8.74 -9.46
N ILE A 23 -11.73 -8.66 -8.21
CA ILE A 23 -11.34 -7.59 -7.27
C ILE A 23 -9.83 -7.62 -7.01
N ALA A 24 -9.25 -8.79 -6.73
CA ALA A 24 -7.83 -8.92 -6.47
C ALA A 24 -6.97 -8.51 -7.69
N PHE A 25 -7.46 -8.79 -8.91
CA PHE A 25 -6.81 -8.34 -10.14
C PHE A 25 -6.86 -6.82 -10.30
N ALA A 26 -8.00 -6.19 -10.00
CA ALA A 26 -8.10 -4.72 -10.00
C ALA A 26 -7.08 -4.08 -9.03
N ILE A 27 -6.96 -4.64 -7.82
CA ILE A 27 -5.98 -4.18 -6.82
C ILE A 27 -4.53 -4.43 -7.29
N LEU A 28 -4.26 -5.57 -7.96
CA LEU A 28 -2.94 -5.86 -8.53
C LEU A 28 -2.49 -4.76 -9.52
N LEU A 29 -3.39 -4.32 -10.39
CA LEU A 29 -3.08 -3.22 -11.32
C LEU A 29 -2.73 -1.94 -10.56
N GLY A 30 -3.47 -1.63 -9.49
CA GLY A 30 -3.13 -0.52 -8.59
C GLY A 30 -1.74 -0.66 -7.95
N GLN A 31 -1.33 -1.87 -7.56
CA GLN A 31 0.02 -2.10 -7.01
C GLN A 31 1.12 -1.83 -8.05
N PHE A 32 0.90 -2.15 -9.32
CA PHE A 32 1.83 -1.78 -10.39
C PHE A 32 1.95 -0.26 -10.54
N VAL A 33 0.83 0.47 -10.50
CA VAL A 33 0.84 1.94 -10.55
C VAL A 33 1.71 2.50 -9.42
N VAL A 34 1.51 2.05 -8.19
CA VAL A 34 2.27 2.52 -7.01
C VAL A 34 3.76 2.17 -7.13
N GLY A 35 4.07 0.91 -7.48
CA GLY A 35 5.46 0.44 -7.57
C GLY A 35 6.23 1.13 -8.69
N TRP A 36 5.65 1.20 -9.88
CA TRP A 36 6.31 1.82 -11.03
C TRP A 36 6.42 3.35 -10.89
N SER A 37 5.44 3.99 -10.26
CA SER A 37 5.54 5.42 -9.92
C SER A 37 6.67 5.67 -8.93
N ASN A 38 6.85 4.80 -7.94
CA ASN A 38 7.98 4.89 -7.01
C ASN A 38 9.32 4.77 -7.75
N ASP A 39 9.48 3.77 -8.64
CA ASP A 39 10.71 3.59 -9.42
C ASP A 39 11.02 4.80 -10.33
N LEU A 40 9.98 5.44 -10.88
CA LEU A 40 10.13 6.64 -11.71
C LEU A 40 10.54 7.87 -10.87
N ILE A 41 9.90 8.05 -9.72
CA ILE A 41 10.16 9.20 -8.80
C ILE A 41 11.56 9.07 -8.19
N ASP A 42 11.95 7.86 -7.78
CA ASP A 42 13.22 7.60 -7.12
C ASP A 42 14.40 7.45 -8.12
N PHE A 43 14.13 7.44 -9.43
CA PHE A 43 15.18 7.20 -10.44
C PHE A 43 16.44 8.08 -10.31
N PRO A 44 16.35 9.43 -10.08
CA PRO A 44 17.55 10.24 -9.90
C PRO A 44 18.40 9.77 -8.71
N ARG A 45 17.75 9.44 -7.60
CA ARG A 45 18.38 8.94 -6.36
C ARG A 45 18.95 7.54 -6.54
N ASP A 46 18.19 6.63 -7.14
CA ASP A 46 18.61 5.26 -7.40
C ASP A 46 19.80 5.21 -8.37
N ARG A 47 19.82 6.10 -9.35
CA ARG A 47 20.93 6.25 -10.30
C ARG A 47 22.18 6.78 -9.59
N ALA A 48 22.06 7.78 -8.74
CA ALA A 48 23.20 8.30 -7.95
C ALA A 48 23.79 7.21 -7.03
N ALA A 49 22.92 6.38 -6.43
CA ALA A 49 23.29 5.25 -5.58
C ALA A 49 23.71 3.99 -6.37
N LYS A 50 23.76 4.04 -7.72
CA LYS A 50 24.12 2.92 -8.62
C LYS A 50 23.33 1.63 -8.34
N ARG A 51 22.03 1.73 -8.06
CA ARG A 51 21.14 0.58 -7.77
C ARG A 51 20.81 -0.19 -9.06
N LEU A 52 21.78 -0.93 -9.60
CA LEU A 52 21.66 -1.66 -10.89
C LEU A 52 20.56 -2.72 -10.92
N GLY A 53 20.00 -3.14 -9.78
CA GLY A 53 18.83 -4.00 -9.73
C GLY A 53 17.51 -3.32 -10.17
N LYS A 54 17.51 -2.00 -10.36
CA LYS A 54 16.36 -1.22 -10.85
C LYS A 54 16.40 -1.13 -12.38
N PRO A 55 15.32 -1.51 -13.11
CA PRO A 55 15.31 -1.53 -14.57
C PRO A 55 15.67 -0.19 -15.23
N LEU A 56 15.23 0.94 -14.65
CA LEU A 56 15.59 2.28 -15.14
C LEU A 56 17.08 2.58 -14.96
N VAL A 57 17.69 2.16 -13.85
CA VAL A 57 19.12 2.39 -13.58
C VAL A 57 19.97 1.49 -14.46
N ALA A 58 19.55 0.24 -14.67
CA ALA A 58 20.19 -0.71 -15.58
C ALA A 58 19.97 -0.37 -17.08
N ALA A 59 19.19 0.67 -17.37
CA ALA A 59 18.82 1.11 -18.73
C ALA A 59 18.13 0.00 -19.58
N THR A 60 17.51 -0.99 -18.93
CA THR A 60 16.72 -2.03 -19.63
C THR A 60 15.38 -1.51 -20.10
N ILE A 61 14.87 -0.44 -19.49
CA ILE A 61 13.69 0.32 -19.94
C ILE A 61 13.98 1.82 -19.88
N THR A 62 13.25 2.61 -20.69
CA THR A 62 13.34 4.07 -20.67
C THR A 62 12.31 4.68 -19.72
N GLN A 63 12.56 5.92 -19.24
CA GLN A 63 11.57 6.66 -18.46
C GLN A 63 10.26 6.87 -19.25
N SER A 64 10.35 7.12 -20.56
CA SER A 64 9.17 7.29 -21.42
C SER A 64 8.34 6.03 -21.49
N THR A 65 8.97 4.87 -21.68
CA THR A 65 8.30 3.56 -21.65
C THR A 65 7.58 3.37 -20.31
N LEU A 66 8.27 3.63 -19.19
CA LEU A 66 7.66 3.46 -17.87
C LEU A 66 6.49 4.41 -17.62
N LYS A 67 6.59 5.69 -18.04
CA LYS A 67 5.48 6.67 -17.94
C LYS A 67 4.26 6.20 -18.73
N ILE A 68 4.45 5.73 -19.96
CA ILE A 68 3.36 5.21 -20.80
C ILE A 68 2.74 3.97 -20.15
N SER A 69 3.55 3.05 -19.65
CA SER A 69 3.06 1.85 -18.96
C SER A 69 2.26 2.18 -17.71
N ILE A 70 2.70 3.16 -16.89
CA ILE A 70 1.95 3.64 -15.73
C ILE A 70 0.58 4.20 -16.17
N GLY A 71 0.54 5.01 -17.23
CA GLY A 71 -0.72 5.55 -17.75
C GLY A 71 -1.68 4.46 -18.21
N ILE A 72 -1.19 3.48 -18.97
CA ILE A 72 -1.99 2.35 -19.44
C ILE A 72 -2.53 1.54 -18.25
N VAL A 73 -1.68 1.19 -17.29
CA VAL A 73 -2.09 0.36 -16.14
C VAL A 73 -3.01 1.14 -15.19
N LEU A 74 -2.83 2.45 -15.04
CA LEU A 74 -3.73 3.30 -14.26
C LEU A 74 -5.13 3.33 -14.87
N LEU A 75 -5.22 3.51 -16.19
CA LEU A 75 -6.50 3.46 -16.91
C LEU A 75 -7.13 2.06 -16.82
N SER A 76 -6.34 1.02 -16.98
CA SER A 76 -6.79 -0.36 -16.82
C SER A 76 -7.28 -0.62 -15.40
N ALA A 77 -6.57 -0.15 -14.37
CA ALA A 77 -6.99 -0.27 -12.98
C ALA A 77 -8.35 0.41 -12.74
N LEU A 78 -8.58 1.59 -13.32
CA LEU A 78 -9.86 2.29 -13.24
C LEU A 78 -10.99 1.48 -13.89
N ILE A 79 -10.79 1.08 -15.15
CA ILE A 79 -11.79 0.34 -15.93
C ILE A 79 -12.11 -0.99 -15.23
N ILE A 80 -11.08 -1.77 -14.90
CA ILE A 80 -11.25 -3.08 -14.25
C ILE A 80 -11.91 -2.93 -12.88
N SER A 81 -11.56 -1.93 -12.07
CA SER A 81 -12.22 -1.68 -10.78
C SER A 81 -13.71 -1.35 -10.96
N LEU A 82 -14.05 -0.48 -11.91
CA LEU A 82 -15.45 -0.08 -12.17
C LEU A 82 -16.32 -1.26 -12.63
N PHE A 83 -15.78 -2.15 -13.47
CA PHE A 83 -16.49 -3.32 -13.99
C PHE A 83 -16.38 -4.55 -13.09
N SER A 84 -15.51 -4.54 -12.08
CA SER A 84 -15.46 -5.56 -11.04
C SER A 84 -16.63 -5.40 -10.06
N PRO A 85 -16.82 -6.34 -9.14
CA PRO A 85 -17.79 -6.20 -8.06
C PRO A 85 -17.55 -5.01 -7.12
N LEU A 86 -16.42 -4.31 -7.23
CA LEU A 86 -16.19 -3.03 -6.50
C LEU A 86 -17.19 -1.95 -6.93
N GLY A 87 -17.63 -1.95 -8.19
CA GLY A 87 -18.53 -0.93 -8.72
C GLY A 87 -17.98 0.49 -8.54
N VAL A 88 -18.86 1.48 -8.58
CA VAL A 88 -18.45 2.90 -8.46
C VAL A 88 -17.93 3.24 -7.06
N SER A 89 -18.64 2.84 -6.01
CA SER A 89 -18.31 3.20 -4.63
C SER A 89 -17.03 2.53 -4.14
N GLY A 90 -16.86 1.23 -4.38
CA GLY A 90 -15.63 0.50 -4.04
C GLY A 90 -14.43 1.02 -4.84
N THR A 91 -14.62 1.35 -6.14
CA THR A 91 -13.58 1.95 -6.98
C THR A 91 -13.15 3.31 -6.46
N ALA A 92 -14.07 4.17 -6.06
CA ALA A 92 -13.72 5.48 -5.49
C ALA A 92 -12.84 5.35 -4.25
N ILE A 93 -13.16 4.38 -3.36
CA ILE A 93 -12.38 4.12 -2.15
C ILE A 93 -11.02 3.47 -2.50
N HIS A 94 -10.99 2.55 -3.46
CA HIS A 94 -9.73 1.98 -3.97
C HIS A 94 -8.79 3.08 -4.50
N PHE A 95 -9.32 4.01 -5.29
CA PHE A 95 -8.54 5.11 -5.85
C PHE A 95 -8.12 6.14 -4.79
N LEU A 96 -8.89 6.34 -3.72
CA LEU A 96 -8.43 7.09 -2.54
C LEU A 96 -7.17 6.45 -1.92
N GLY A 97 -7.17 5.12 -1.77
CA GLY A 97 -5.99 4.37 -1.31
C GLY A 97 -4.79 4.52 -2.25
N LEU A 98 -5.02 4.42 -3.57
CA LEU A 98 -3.99 4.61 -4.60
C LEU A 98 -3.40 6.02 -4.58
N LEU A 99 -4.24 7.04 -4.46
CA LEU A 99 -3.82 8.44 -4.36
C LEU A 99 -2.96 8.65 -3.11
N SER A 100 -3.35 8.09 -1.98
CA SER A 100 -2.60 8.16 -0.74
C SER A 100 -1.22 7.49 -0.86
N ALA A 101 -1.14 6.30 -1.46
CA ALA A 101 0.13 5.60 -1.72
C ALA A 101 1.03 6.37 -2.71
N THR A 102 0.44 7.03 -3.70
CA THR A 102 1.18 7.88 -4.64
C THR A 102 1.71 9.15 -3.94
N ALA A 103 0.92 9.77 -3.06
CA ALA A 103 1.35 10.90 -2.25
C ALA A 103 2.52 10.54 -1.31
N TYR A 104 2.55 9.30 -0.78
CA TYR A 104 3.72 8.77 -0.07
C TYR A 104 4.96 8.83 -0.96
N ASN A 105 4.91 8.26 -2.16
CA ASN A 105 6.04 8.21 -3.08
C ASN A 105 6.51 9.62 -3.48
N LEU A 106 5.59 10.55 -3.72
CA LEU A 106 5.90 11.90 -4.19
C LEU A 106 6.60 12.75 -3.12
N LYS A 107 6.09 12.76 -1.89
CA LYS A 107 6.58 13.69 -0.87
C LYS A 107 6.49 13.16 0.56
N LEU A 108 5.42 12.45 0.93
CA LEU A 108 5.12 12.18 2.35
C LEU A 108 6.12 11.22 2.99
N LYS A 109 6.83 10.39 2.21
CA LYS A 109 7.88 9.49 2.72
C LYS A 109 9.03 10.24 3.41
N SER A 110 9.29 11.49 3.02
CA SER A 110 10.33 12.35 3.61
C SER A 110 9.77 13.33 4.64
N THR A 111 8.67 13.00 5.30
CA THR A 111 8.03 13.84 6.33
C THR A 111 7.63 13.01 7.54
N LEU A 112 7.34 13.69 8.66
CA LEU A 112 6.80 13.05 9.87
C LEU A 112 5.43 12.37 9.63
N LEU A 113 4.74 12.73 8.54
CA LEU A 113 3.47 12.12 8.15
C LEU A 113 3.65 10.84 7.31
N SER A 114 4.86 10.28 7.22
CA SER A 114 5.17 9.13 6.35
C SER A 114 4.34 7.87 6.67
N VAL A 115 3.83 7.72 7.88
CA VAL A 115 2.94 6.61 8.26
C VAL A 115 1.50 6.80 7.76
N VAL A 116 1.04 8.05 7.60
CA VAL A 116 -0.37 8.36 7.27
C VAL A 116 -0.83 7.71 5.96
N PRO A 117 -0.05 7.72 4.87
CA PRO A 117 -0.43 7.02 3.65
C PRO A 117 -0.66 5.52 3.82
N TYR A 118 0.08 4.85 4.69
CA TYR A 118 -0.15 3.44 5.01
C TYR A 118 -1.49 3.25 5.72
N ILE A 119 -1.79 4.10 6.71
CA ILE A 119 -3.07 4.11 7.43
C ILE A 119 -4.23 4.26 6.45
N VAL A 120 -4.17 5.26 5.57
CA VAL A 120 -5.24 5.55 4.60
C VAL A 120 -5.36 4.44 3.56
N SER A 121 -4.25 4.03 2.93
CA SER A 121 -4.29 3.04 1.84
C SER A 121 -4.78 1.68 2.32
N PHE A 122 -4.29 1.20 3.46
CA PHE A 122 -4.68 -0.10 3.99
C PHE A 122 -6.04 -0.05 4.70
N GLY A 123 -6.38 1.06 5.35
CA GLY A 123 -7.73 1.26 5.90
C GLY A 123 -8.79 1.34 4.80
N ALA A 124 -8.49 1.93 3.65
CA ALA A 124 -9.39 2.00 2.51
C ALA A 124 -9.73 0.62 1.92
N LEU A 125 -8.84 -0.37 2.02
CA LEU A 125 -9.04 -1.68 1.40
C LEU A 125 -10.28 -2.43 1.94
N PRO A 126 -10.46 -2.65 3.27
CA PRO A 126 -11.69 -3.25 3.76
C PRO A 126 -12.92 -2.39 3.45
N TRP A 127 -12.82 -1.06 3.53
CA TRP A 127 -13.93 -0.19 3.17
C TRP A 127 -14.34 -0.35 1.71
N ALA A 128 -13.40 -0.44 0.77
CA ALA A 128 -13.71 -0.65 -0.65
C ALA A 128 -14.51 -1.94 -0.89
N ILE A 129 -14.09 -3.04 -0.23
CA ILE A 129 -14.72 -4.36 -0.39
C ILE A 129 -16.13 -4.38 0.25
N TYR A 130 -16.25 -3.93 1.49
CA TYR A 130 -17.52 -4.02 2.23
C TYR A 130 -18.57 -3.05 1.70
N VAL A 131 -18.18 -1.81 1.35
CA VAL A 131 -19.10 -0.84 0.74
C VAL A 131 -19.60 -1.32 -0.62
N ALA A 132 -18.75 -1.96 -1.41
CA ALA A 132 -19.13 -2.58 -2.68
C ALA A 132 -20.18 -3.70 -2.49
N ALA A 133 -20.12 -4.42 -1.36
CA ALA A 133 -21.10 -5.44 -0.99
C ALA A 133 -22.36 -4.85 -0.30
N GLY A 134 -22.49 -3.52 -0.22
CA GLY A 134 -23.63 -2.85 0.43
C GLY A 134 -23.59 -2.90 1.98
N THR A 135 -22.43 -3.20 2.57
CA THR A 135 -22.26 -3.36 4.02
C THR A 135 -21.16 -2.44 4.56
N LYS A 136 -20.92 -2.46 5.86
CA LYS A 136 -19.81 -1.76 6.51
C LYS A 136 -18.80 -2.78 7.05
N PRO A 137 -17.48 -2.52 6.90
CA PRO A 137 -16.49 -3.40 7.50
C PRO A 137 -16.62 -3.38 9.03
N PRO A 138 -16.47 -4.54 9.70
CA PRO A 138 -16.31 -4.58 11.14
C PRO A 138 -15.12 -3.72 11.59
N THR A 139 -15.28 -2.98 12.68
CA THR A 139 -14.26 -2.04 13.16
C THR A 139 -12.91 -2.72 13.41
N TRP A 140 -12.93 -3.95 13.95
CA TRP A 140 -11.71 -4.72 14.21
C TRP A 140 -10.93 -5.05 12.91
N ILE A 141 -11.62 -5.31 11.79
CA ILE A 141 -10.95 -5.53 10.49
C ILE A 141 -10.21 -4.25 10.07
N VAL A 142 -10.89 -3.10 10.12
CA VAL A 142 -10.26 -1.82 9.73
C VAL A 142 -9.09 -1.50 10.65
N LEU A 143 -9.28 -1.66 11.96
CA LEU A 143 -8.24 -1.38 12.96
C LEU A 143 -7.04 -2.31 12.79
N GLY A 144 -7.27 -3.60 12.59
CA GLY A 144 -6.21 -4.58 12.30
C GLY A 144 -5.41 -4.21 11.05
N PHE A 145 -6.08 -3.84 9.94
CA PHE A 145 -5.40 -3.39 8.71
C PHE A 145 -4.53 -2.15 8.96
N VAL A 146 -5.04 -1.17 9.68
CA VAL A 146 -4.31 0.07 10.00
C VAL A 146 -3.10 -0.21 10.91
N LEU A 147 -3.27 -1.03 11.94
CA LEU A 147 -2.20 -1.35 12.89
C LEU A 147 -1.07 -2.15 12.22
N PHE A 148 -1.42 -3.22 11.49
CA PHE A 148 -0.42 -4.03 10.78
C PHE A 148 0.27 -3.24 9.65
N ALA A 149 -0.45 -2.41 8.91
CA ALA A 149 0.14 -1.57 7.87
C ALA A 149 1.10 -0.53 8.47
N SER A 150 0.74 0.07 9.59
CA SER A 150 1.61 1.00 10.31
C SER A 150 2.86 0.29 10.83
N ALA A 151 2.73 -0.89 11.43
CA ALA A 151 3.87 -1.72 11.85
C ALA A 151 4.77 -2.06 10.65
N PHE A 152 4.17 -2.47 9.53
CA PHE A 152 4.89 -2.79 8.30
C PHE A 152 5.63 -1.58 7.72
N HIS A 153 5.05 -0.36 7.79
CA HIS A 153 5.73 0.86 7.38
C HIS A 153 7.06 1.04 8.15
N PHE A 154 7.03 0.96 9.48
CA PHE A 154 8.23 1.07 10.30
C PHE A 154 9.27 0.00 9.96
N LEU A 155 8.86 -1.26 9.82
CA LEU A 155 9.77 -2.37 9.49
C LEU A 155 10.35 -2.25 8.07
N ASN A 156 9.53 -1.83 7.12
CA ASN A 156 9.97 -1.71 5.72
C ASN A 156 11.05 -0.65 5.54
N VAL A 157 10.99 0.43 6.31
CA VAL A 157 12.00 1.52 6.25
C VAL A 157 13.33 1.10 6.88
N LEU A 158 13.34 0.17 7.84
CA LEU A 158 14.57 -0.22 8.55
C LEU A 158 15.70 -0.75 7.66
N LYS A 159 15.34 -1.40 6.55
CA LYS A 159 16.32 -1.95 5.60
C LYS A 159 17.12 -0.87 4.86
N ASP A 160 16.50 0.28 4.62
CA ASP A 160 17.08 1.39 3.87
C ASP A 160 17.38 2.62 4.76
N LEU A 161 17.17 2.51 6.10
CA LEU A 161 17.17 3.63 7.05
C LEU A 161 18.44 4.50 6.96
N ASP A 162 19.60 3.87 6.97
CA ASP A 162 20.88 4.58 6.98
C ASP A 162 21.10 5.27 5.61
N SER A 163 20.82 4.56 4.51
CA SER A 163 20.93 5.13 3.16
C SER A 163 19.89 6.22 2.87
N ASP A 164 18.74 6.17 3.51
CA ASP A 164 17.69 7.19 3.40
C ASP A 164 18.13 8.48 4.11
N VAL A 165 18.69 8.36 5.33
CA VAL A 165 19.24 9.51 6.08
C VAL A 165 20.37 10.18 5.30
N ASP A 166 21.29 9.42 4.71
CA ASP A 166 22.38 9.94 3.87
C ASP A 166 21.88 10.68 2.63
N GLN A 167 20.63 10.45 2.22
CA GLN A 167 19.99 11.05 1.05
C GLN A 167 18.87 12.04 1.42
N ASP A 168 18.87 12.58 2.65
CA ASP A 168 17.90 13.56 3.18
C ASP A 168 16.44 13.07 3.15
N VAL A 169 16.21 11.76 3.16
CA VAL A 169 14.87 11.19 3.33
C VAL A 169 14.57 11.08 4.82
N MET A 170 13.87 12.07 5.36
CA MET A 170 13.61 12.22 6.79
C MET A 170 12.15 11.95 7.14
N GLY A 171 11.70 10.72 6.91
CA GLY A 171 10.40 10.23 7.37
C GLY A 171 10.37 9.98 8.87
N LEU A 172 9.20 9.67 9.41
CA LEU A 172 9.03 9.42 10.85
C LEU A 172 9.97 8.33 11.39
N PRO A 173 10.16 7.16 10.74
CA PRO A 173 11.10 6.15 11.22
C PRO A 173 12.55 6.63 11.23
N GLN A 174 12.99 7.42 10.23
CA GLN A 174 14.35 7.96 10.17
C GLN A 174 14.61 8.94 11.32
N VAL A 175 13.63 9.81 11.63
CA VAL A 175 13.73 10.78 12.75
C VAL A 175 13.75 10.06 14.10
N LEU A 176 12.99 8.99 14.27
CA LEU A 176 12.93 8.21 15.52
C LEU A 176 14.16 7.31 15.70
N GLY A 177 14.78 6.90 14.61
CA GLY A 177 15.90 5.97 14.58
C GLY A 177 15.49 4.49 14.74
N ARG A 178 16.43 3.59 14.49
CA ARG A 178 16.23 2.15 14.37
C ARG A 178 15.54 1.52 15.58
N GLN A 179 16.04 1.79 16.79
CA GLN A 179 15.53 1.13 18.00
C GLN A 179 14.09 1.51 18.31
N LYS A 180 13.75 2.80 18.26
CA LYS A 180 12.38 3.28 18.49
C LYS A 180 11.43 2.78 17.41
N SER A 181 11.87 2.74 16.17
CA SER A 181 11.07 2.23 15.04
C SER A 181 10.74 0.75 15.21
N ILE A 182 11.68 -0.08 15.66
CA ILE A 182 11.43 -1.49 15.98
C ILE A 182 10.42 -1.61 17.12
N LEU A 183 10.62 -0.86 18.20
CA LEU A 183 9.70 -0.91 19.35
C LEU A 183 8.27 -0.52 18.96
N ILE A 184 8.11 0.56 18.19
CA ILE A 184 6.80 1.01 17.72
C ILE A 184 6.18 -0.05 16.80
N ALA A 185 6.95 -0.64 15.89
CA ALA A 185 6.45 -1.70 15.02
C ALA A 185 5.95 -2.91 15.80
N LEU A 186 6.69 -3.35 16.84
CA LEU A 186 6.30 -4.46 17.69
C LEU A 186 5.05 -4.14 18.52
N LEU A 187 4.94 -2.92 19.05
CA LEU A 187 3.75 -2.47 19.79
C LEU A 187 2.52 -2.44 18.89
N LEU A 188 2.63 -1.87 17.68
CA LEU A 188 1.54 -1.83 16.72
C LEU A 188 1.11 -3.23 16.27
N ALA A 189 2.06 -4.12 16.00
CA ALA A 189 1.77 -5.51 15.65
C ALA A 189 1.10 -6.25 16.81
N GLY A 190 1.58 -6.07 18.06
CA GLY A 190 0.98 -6.63 19.26
C GLY A 190 -0.45 -6.16 19.49
N LEU A 191 -0.71 -4.86 19.30
CA LEU A 191 -2.07 -4.29 19.36
C LEU A 191 -2.96 -4.86 18.25
N GLY A 192 -2.44 -5.04 17.03
CA GLY A 192 -3.18 -5.67 15.93
C GLY A 192 -3.54 -7.13 16.22
N ILE A 193 -2.62 -7.90 16.80
CA ILE A 193 -2.90 -9.28 17.25
C ILE A 193 -3.97 -9.29 18.34
N LEU A 194 -3.84 -8.41 19.33
CA LEU A 194 -4.81 -8.29 20.42
C LEU A 194 -6.21 -7.94 19.91
N ASP A 195 -6.31 -7.00 18.95
CA ASP A 195 -7.58 -6.61 18.32
C ASP A 195 -8.27 -7.81 17.65
N VAL A 196 -7.51 -8.61 16.87
CA VAL A 196 -8.03 -9.83 16.23
C VAL A 196 -8.45 -10.88 17.25
N VAL A 197 -7.66 -11.11 18.32
CA VAL A 197 -7.99 -12.06 19.37
C VAL A 197 -9.27 -11.66 20.10
N LEU A 198 -9.39 -10.39 20.50
CA LEU A 198 -10.57 -9.89 21.20
C LEU A 198 -11.83 -9.93 20.32
N ALA A 199 -11.70 -9.70 19.00
CA ALA A 199 -12.81 -9.84 18.08
C ALA A 199 -13.34 -11.29 18.04
N ASN A 200 -12.45 -12.29 18.04
CA ASN A 200 -12.84 -13.70 17.99
C ASN A 200 -13.37 -14.26 19.32
N ILE A 201 -13.09 -13.63 20.46
CA ILE A 201 -13.65 -14.02 21.76
C ILE A 201 -15.09 -13.51 21.95
N ARG A 202 -15.45 -12.41 21.25
CA ARG A 202 -16.76 -11.76 21.36
C ARG A 202 -17.84 -12.35 20.44
N VAL A 203 -17.45 -13.31 19.57
CA VAL A 203 -18.36 -14.05 18.69
C VAL A 203 -18.76 -15.37 19.35
#